data_d4b4426ed1c0935fd050412380ffd7a8
#
_entry.id   d4b4426ed1c0935fd050412380ffd7a8
#
_cell.length_a   1.000
_cell.length_b   1.000
_cell.length_c   1.000
_cell.angle_alpha   90.00
_cell.angle_beta   90.00
_cell.angle_gamma   90.00
#
_symmetry.space_group_name_H-M   'P 1'
#
loop_
_entity.id
_entity.type
_entity.pdbx_description
1 polymer ?
#
loop_
_entity_poly.entity_id
_entity_poly.type
_entity_poly.pdbx_seq_one_letter_code
_entity_poly.pdbx_strand_id
1 'polypeptide(L)'
;MTLHALMVVLAAGQVVVQEAVKVIAVPGQAAPPAATAPAVPGAPPAAPAVPPGPAVVTIDDERIAAPIKSLADGKLVVGTDPPREIAVDDVASVDLGNEPKLSAQWIGQDNHDVVQVGGAAGGNGIQDLHARLHGLASGKAIKQIVVVTQKGQGRGVWRLDTTRTPNWRMSVDRAAGATSADIYYEPNAVDNFGLTHEVTLSYDDGTTAKASYEVTTHTNHELKVVAAETPPAESGAPVGPPAVTVYGRDKTVLRGKLIELSEETLVLKASWGAEVKLPTVALRGLAFEGVGPPAGRQQFEARLAAPATEDTAVVFSREQAVSQVAGTAHGLAAGRLGFTFEGQDKSISQARLVGLVYAAQPRKGSPASAYQLVTLLSGDVLAGVWTSLTDDELTLETNWGGRLTLARATAGKVDFRNGKVAYLSDMEPSAVEEAAYFGRLMSYRRDQALDGGPLKLANKPLSKGLAVHSRSVLTYALEGEYKTFKCLVGFDESARGRGRVVCRVLGDGKELFAEGDMQASAEAKPIELDIAGVKQLALEIDFGAAEDTLDRVIWAEPRVFRAERNRRQ
;
A
#
# COMPACT_ATOMS: atom_id res chain seq x y z
N MET A 1 -32.27 39.36 -25.24
CA MET A 1 -31.68 39.90 -24.01
C MET A 1 -31.00 38.76 -23.29
N THR A 2 -29.70 38.68 -23.37
CA THR A 2 -28.87 37.61 -22.80
C THR A 2 -28.25 38.14 -21.51
N LEU A 3 -28.58 37.54 -20.39
CA LEU A 3 -27.99 37.87 -19.10
C LEU A 3 -26.65 37.12 -18.99
N HIS A 4 -25.53 37.85 -18.86
CA HIS A 4 -24.23 37.30 -18.54
C HIS A 4 -24.08 37.29 -17.02
N ALA A 5 -23.85 36.13 -16.43
CA ALA A 5 -23.45 36.03 -15.03
C ALA A 5 -21.91 36.02 -14.95
N LEU A 6 -21.37 37.06 -14.33
CA LEU A 6 -19.94 37.22 -14.05
C LEU A 6 -19.69 36.66 -12.64
N MET A 7 -18.86 35.64 -12.52
CA MET A 7 -18.42 35.10 -11.23
C MET A 7 -17.00 35.59 -10.97
N VAL A 8 -16.82 36.43 -9.94
CA VAL A 8 -15.50 36.91 -9.51
C VAL A 8 -15.07 36.12 -8.27
N VAL A 9 -13.94 35.43 -8.36
CA VAL A 9 -13.30 34.78 -7.21
C VAL A 9 -12.01 35.53 -6.90
N LEU A 10 -11.92 36.06 -5.69
CA LEU A 10 -10.72 36.72 -5.17
C LEU A 10 -9.88 35.73 -4.38
N ALA A 11 -8.70 35.41 -4.87
CA ALA A 11 -7.66 34.74 -4.10
C ALA A 11 -6.31 35.41 -4.36
N ALA A 12 -5.66 35.82 -3.29
CA ALA A 12 -4.27 36.32 -3.27
C ALA A 12 -3.93 37.51 -4.21
N GLY A 13 -4.78 38.50 -4.29
CA GLY A 13 -4.42 39.77 -4.89
C GLY A 13 -4.30 39.80 -6.42
N GLN A 14 -4.76 38.79 -7.14
CA GLN A 14 -4.86 38.78 -8.61
C GLN A 14 -6.28 38.43 -9.05
N VAL A 15 -6.80 39.20 -10.01
CA VAL A 15 -8.10 38.96 -10.64
C VAL A 15 -7.87 38.10 -11.88
N VAL A 16 -8.40 36.87 -11.88
CA VAL A 16 -8.43 36.03 -13.08
C VAL A 16 -9.86 35.96 -13.60
N VAL A 17 -10.07 36.43 -14.83
CA VAL A 17 -11.35 36.32 -15.52
C VAL A 17 -11.32 35.08 -16.40
N GLN A 18 -12.16 34.12 -16.12
CA GLN A 18 -12.34 32.94 -16.96
C GLN A 18 -13.65 33.05 -17.75
N GLU A 19 -13.55 33.10 -19.09
CA GLU A 19 -14.72 33.03 -19.98
C GLU A 19 -15.20 31.57 -20.13
N ALA A 20 -16.46 31.32 -19.86
CA ALA A 20 -17.08 30.01 -20.08
C ALA A 20 -17.52 29.89 -21.55
N VAL A 21 -16.92 28.98 -22.29
CA VAL A 21 -17.33 28.62 -23.65
C VAL A 21 -18.58 27.76 -23.59
N LYS A 22 -19.66 28.26 -24.15
CA LYS A 22 -20.96 27.57 -24.26
C LYS A 22 -20.93 26.67 -25.51
N VAL A 23 -20.89 25.37 -25.34
CA VAL A 23 -21.10 24.41 -26.44
C VAL A 23 -22.59 24.39 -26.78
N ILE A 24 -22.96 24.87 -27.97
CA ILE A 24 -24.32 24.76 -28.51
C ILE A 24 -24.45 23.39 -29.16
N ALA A 25 -25.29 22.55 -28.61
CA ALA A 25 -25.67 21.29 -29.26
C ALA A 25 -26.60 21.57 -30.43
N VAL A 26 -26.22 21.11 -31.61
CA VAL A 26 -27.09 21.14 -32.82
C VAL A 26 -27.97 19.89 -32.78
N PRO A 27 -29.29 20.01 -32.81
CA PRO A 27 -30.17 18.84 -32.86
C PRO A 27 -30.18 18.28 -34.29
N GLY A 28 -29.94 16.97 -34.45
CA GLY A 28 -30.33 16.24 -35.65
C GLY A 28 -29.23 15.63 -36.50
N GLN A 29 -28.18 15.06 -35.91
CA GLN A 29 -27.43 14.02 -36.64
C GLN A 29 -27.36 12.75 -35.82
N ALA A 30 -27.96 11.67 -36.35
CA ALA A 30 -27.80 10.32 -35.80
C ALA A 30 -26.33 9.89 -35.94
N ALA A 31 -25.77 9.38 -34.87
CA ALA A 31 -24.43 8.80 -34.86
C ALA A 31 -24.36 7.62 -35.87
N PRO A 32 -23.31 7.53 -36.69
CA PRO A 32 -23.11 6.36 -37.53
C PRO A 32 -22.92 5.11 -36.66
N PRO A 33 -23.37 3.91 -37.11
CA PRO A 33 -23.17 2.70 -36.36
C PRO A 33 -21.68 2.43 -36.16
N ALA A 34 -21.31 2.04 -34.93
CA ALA A 34 -19.94 1.68 -34.58
C ALA A 34 -19.44 0.58 -35.54
N ALA A 35 -18.43 0.90 -36.32
CA ALA A 35 -17.75 -0.07 -37.15
C ALA A 35 -17.09 -1.11 -36.22
N THR A 36 -17.54 -2.35 -36.30
CA THR A 36 -16.87 -3.51 -35.71
C THR A 36 -15.48 -3.62 -36.33
N ALA A 37 -14.45 -3.36 -35.53
CA ALA A 37 -13.08 -3.64 -35.92
C ALA A 37 -12.94 -5.13 -36.28
N PRO A 38 -12.24 -5.48 -37.37
CA PRO A 38 -12.02 -6.88 -37.70
C PRO A 38 -11.21 -7.56 -36.59
N ALA A 39 -11.67 -8.73 -36.17
CA ALA A 39 -10.96 -9.58 -35.23
C ALA A 39 -9.56 -9.92 -35.81
N VAL A 40 -8.51 -9.64 -35.07
CA VAL A 40 -7.14 -10.05 -35.39
C VAL A 40 -7.08 -11.57 -35.17
N PRO A 41 -6.81 -12.40 -36.17
CA PRO A 41 -6.67 -13.84 -35.97
C PRO A 41 -5.30 -14.13 -35.36
N GLY A 42 -5.26 -14.79 -34.22
CA GLY A 42 -4.09 -15.55 -33.79
C GLY A 42 -3.30 -15.03 -32.59
N ALA A 43 -3.94 -14.43 -31.57
CA ALA A 43 -3.31 -14.46 -30.26
C ALA A 43 -3.49 -15.88 -29.69
N PRO A 44 -2.42 -16.58 -29.27
CA PRO A 44 -2.60 -17.84 -28.55
C PRO A 44 -3.46 -17.59 -27.30
N PRO A 45 -4.33 -18.54 -26.93
CA PRO A 45 -5.13 -18.40 -25.71
C PRO A 45 -4.19 -18.16 -24.55
N ALA A 46 -4.48 -17.13 -23.75
CA ALA A 46 -3.75 -16.86 -22.52
C ALA A 46 -3.67 -18.18 -21.74
N ALA A 47 -2.47 -18.59 -21.37
CA ALA A 47 -2.27 -19.77 -20.57
C ALA A 47 -3.19 -19.66 -19.35
N PRO A 48 -3.94 -20.73 -18.97
CA PRO A 48 -4.85 -20.68 -17.84
C PRO A 48 -4.06 -20.19 -16.62
N ALA A 49 -4.58 -19.16 -15.95
CA ALA A 49 -4.00 -18.65 -14.72
C ALA A 49 -3.87 -19.84 -13.75
N VAL A 50 -2.63 -20.19 -13.41
CA VAL A 50 -2.37 -21.25 -12.43
C VAL A 50 -3.07 -20.83 -11.14
N PRO A 51 -3.95 -21.66 -10.56
CA PRO A 51 -4.66 -21.29 -9.34
C PRO A 51 -3.65 -20.92 -8.24
N PRO A 52 -3.94 -19.89 -7.42
CA PRO A 52 -3.08 -19.51 -6.32
C PRO A 52 -3.00 -20.71 -5.36
N GLY A 53 -1.82 -21.25 -5.20
CA GLY A 53 -1.52 -22.35 -4.31
C GLY A 53 -0.10 -22.19 -3.75
N PRO A 54 0.29 -23.02 -2.76
CA PRO A 54 1.61 -22.91 -2.19
C PRO A 54 2.68 -23.06 -3.28
N ALA A 55 3.67 -22.18 -3.25
CA ALA A 55 4.74 -22.16 -4.23
C ALA A 55 6.02 -21.55 -3.67
N VAL A 56 7.16 -22.00 -4.18
CA VAL A 56 8.46 -21.37 -4.00
C VAL A 56 8.88 -20.76 -5.32
N VAL A 57 9.37 -19.53 -5.28
CA VAL A 57 10.06 -18.89 -6.40
C VAL A 57 11.53 -18.80 -6.02
N THR A 58 12.40 -19.37 -6.85
CA THR A 58 13.84 -19.29 -6.66
C THR A 58 14.41 -17.97 -7.18
N ILE A 59 15.66 -17.68 -6.86
CA ILE A 59 16.38 -16.50 -7.37
C ILE A 59 16.57 -16.52 -8.89
N ASP A 60 16.45 -17.69 -9.53
CA ASP A 60 16.52 -17.90 -10.98
C ASP A 60 15.13 -17.87 -11.64
N ASP A 61 14.11 -17.38 -10.92
CA ASP A 61 12.72 -17.24 -11.38
C ASP A 61 12.01 -18.60 -11.63
N GLU A 62 12.59 -19.73 -11.19
CA GLU A 62 11.90 -21.03 -11.21
C GLU A 62 10.75 -21.01 -10.20
N ARG A 63 9.51 -21.24 -10.67
CA ARG A 63 8.34 -21.40 -9.80
C ARG A 63 8.04 -22.86 -9.56
N ILE A 64 8.16 -23.30 -8.32
CA ILE A 64 7.84 -24.65 -7.86
C ILE A 64 6.50 -24.60 -7.14
N ALA A 65 5.43 -25.05 -7.82
CA ALA A 65 4.09 -25.09 -7.26
C ALA A 65 3.91 -26.41 -6.48
N ALA A 66 4.17 -26.38 -5.18
CA ALA A 66 4.02 -27.51 -4.28
C ALA A 66 3.91 -27.04 -2.82
N PRO A 67 3.31 -27.84 -1.92
CA PRO A 67 3.24 -27.51 -0.50
C PRO A 67 4.63 -27.36 0.12
N ILE A 68 4.78 -26.39 0.97
CA ILE A 68 5.99 -26.19 1.76
C ILE A 68 5.88 -27.09 2.99
N LYS A 69 6.81 -28.00 3.20
CA LYS A 69 6.75 -28.92 4.34
C LYS A 69 7.41 -28.36 5.59
N SER A 70 8.65 -27.93 5.46
CA SER A 70 9.41 -27.44 6.62
C SER A 70 10.52 -26.48 6.22
N LEU A 71 11.01 -25.75 7.20
CA LEU A 71 12.25 -25.00 7.17
C LEU A 71 13.08 -25.38 8.40
N ALA A 72 14.29 -25.86 8.20
CA ALA A 72 15.27 -26.13 9.25
C ALA A 72 16.68 -26.03 8.67
N ASP A 73 17.65 -25.64 9.48
CA ASP A 73 19.09 -25.59 9.14
C ASP A 73 19.39 -24.86 7.81
N GLY A 74 18.62 -23.78 7.53
CA GLY A 74 18.79 -22.99 6.32
C GLY A 74 18.33 -23.69 5.02
N LYS A 75 17.53 -24.75 5.14
CA LYS A 75 16.95 -25.47 4.00
C LYS A 75 15.44 -25.49 4.07
N LEU A 76 14.81 -25.16 2.96
CA LEU A 76 13.37 -25.26 2.75
C LEU A 76 13.05 -26.59 2.07
N VAL A 77 12.16 -27.38 2.66
CA VAL A 77 11.67 -28.64 2.09
C VAL A 77 10.35 -28.42 1.39
N VAL A 78 10.34 -28.67 0.08
CA VAL A 78 9.15 -28.53 -0.78
C VAL A 78 8.57 -29.91 -1.07
N GLY A 79 7.26 -30.05 -0.97
CA GLY A 79 6.53 -31.32 -1.09
C GLY A 79 6.33 -31.77 -2.55
N THR A 80 7.38 -31.80 -3.34
CA THR A 80 7.42 -32.47 -4.65
C THR A 80 7.59 -34.00 -4.48
N ASP A 81 7.47 -34.75 -5.53
CA ASP A 81 7.77 -36.19 -5.52
C ASP A 81 8.93 -36.49 -6.49
N PRO A 82 10.14 -36.81 -5.99
CA PRO A 82 10.56 -36.81 -4.57
C PRO A 82 10.63 -35.40 -3.95
N PRO A 83 10.58 -35.27 -2.61
CA PRO A 83 10.72 -34.00 -1.92
C PRO A 83 12.02 -33.26 -2.32
N ARG A 84 11.92 -31.96 -2.57
CA ARG A 84 13.05 -31.12 -2.98
C ARG A 84 13.51 -30.25 -1.82
N GLU A 85 14.80 -30.27 -1.51
CA GLU A 85 15.44 -29.34 -0.60
C GLU A 85 16.00 -28.15 -1.38
N ILE A 86 15.72 -26.94 -0.91
CA ILE A 86 16.21 -25.68 -1.50
C ILE A 86 16.91 -24.89 -0.41
N ALA A 87 18.14 -24.47 -0.65
CA ALA A 87 18.83 -23.59 0.29
C ALA A 87 18.08 -22.24 0.38
N VAL A 88 17.92 -21.72 1.59
CA VAL A 88 17.23 -20.43 1.85
C VAL A 88 17.81 -19.30 1.00
N ASP A 89 19.12 -19.32 0.78
CA ASP A 89 19.80 -18.31 -0.04
C ASP A 89 19.43 -18.35 -1.53
N ASP A 90 18.86 -19.45 -2.01
CA ASP A 90 18.40 -19.65 -3.38
C ASP A 90 16.90 -19.37 -3.55
N VAL A 91 16.23 -18.90 -2.49
CA VAL A 91 14.81 -18.60 -2.49
C VAL A 91 14.60 -17.08 -2.63
N ALA A 92 13.76 -16.67 -3.57
CA ALA A 92 13.31 -15.28 -3.72
C ALA A 92 12.02 -15.02 -2.94
N SER A 93 11.06 -15.94 -3.01
CA SER A 93 9.83 -15.85 -2.24
C SER A 93 9.16 -17.22 -2.02
N VAL A 94 8.34 -17.28 -0.96
CA VAL A 94 7.51 -18.43 -0.62
C VAL A 94 6.08 -17.94 -0.46
N ASP A 95 5.16 -18.58 -1.18
CA ASP A 95 3.72 -18.49 -0.94
C ASP A 95 3.32 -19.74 -0.14
N LEU A 96 2.77 -19.54 1.04
CA LEU A 96 2.38 -20.65 1.92
C LEU A 96 1.03 -21.25 1.52
N GLY A 97 0.34 -20.66 0.53
CA GLY A 97 -0.95 -21.13 0.05
C GLY A 97 -2.10 -20.88 1.03
N ASN A 98 -1.86 -20.12 2.08
CA ASN A 98 -2.89 -19.72 3.01
C ASN A 98 -3.67 -18.55 2.42
N GLU A 99 -4.97 -18.71 2.27
CA GLU A 99 -5.84 -17.62 1.85
C GLU A 99 -6.46 -16.94 3.08
N PRO A 100 -6.57 -15.60 3.08
CA PRO A 100 -7.27 -14.91 4.14
C PRO A 100 -8.74 -15.36 4.11
N LYS A 101 -9.23 -15.82 5.26
CA LYS A 101 -10.67 -16.06 5.41
C LYS A 101 -11.36 -14.71 5.54
N LEU A 102 -12.30 -14.46 4.64
CA LEU A 102 -13.14 -13.28 4.75
C LEU A 102 -13.86 -13.31 6.10
N SER A 103 -13.75 -12.25 6.84
CA SER A 103 -14.56 -11.97 8.03
C SER A 103 -15.21 -10.60 7.90
N ALA A 104 -16.33 -10.42 8.57
CA ALA A 104 -17.04 -9.16 8.56
C ALA A 104 -17.40 -8.77 10.00
N GLN A 105 -17.30 -7.49 10.29
CA GLN A 105 -17.59 -6.92 11.61
C GLN A 105 -18.61 -5.80 11.46
N TRP A 106 -19.64 -5.82 12.28
CA TRP A 106 -20.54 -4.69 12.44
C TRP A 106 -19.83 -3.53 13.10
N ILE A 107 -19.90 -2.34 12.51
CA ILE A 107 -19.29 -1.11 13.05
C ILE A 107 -20.34 -0.20 13.66
N GLY A 108 -21.50 -0.05 13.00
CA GLY A 108 -22.55 0.84 13.47
C GLY A 108 -23.38 1.41 12.35
N GLN A 109 -24.04 2.52 12.64
CA GLN A 109 -24.69 3.36 11.64
C GLN A 109 -23.87 4.62 11.45
N ASP A 110 -23.66 5.02 10.20
CA ASP A 110 -22.84 6.16 9.85
C ASP A 110 -23.55 7.07 8.83
N ASN A 111 -23.28 8.36 8.89
CA ASN A 111 -23.73 9.32 7.88
C ASN A 111 -22.77 9.28 6.69
N HIS A 112 -22.79 8.19 5.94
CA HIS A 112 -22.06 8.11 4.69
C HIS A 112 -23.00 8.54 3.56
N ASP A 113 -22.61 9.59 2.81
CA ASP A 113 -23.41 10.21 1.74
C ASP A 113 -23.64 9.27 0.54
N VAL A 114 -24.07 8.05 0.75
CA VAL A 114 -24.45 7.12 -0.32
C VAL A 114 -25.75 7.60 -1.01
N VAL A 115 -26.55 8.42 -0.33
CA VAL A 115 -27.91 8.82 -0.76
C VAL A 115 -27.97 10.24 -1.37
N GLN A 116 -26.85 10.82 -1.80
CA GLN A 116 -26.91 12.12 -2.49
C GLN A 116 -26.94 12.03 -4.02
N VAL A 117 -27.90 11.30 -4.61
CA VAL A 117 -28.23 11.54 -6.02
C VAL A 117 -29.75 11.48 -6.20
N GLY A 118 -30.41 12.61 -5.97
CA GLY A 118 -31.83 12.75 -6.28
C GLY A 118 -32.51 13.78 -5.41
N GLY A 119 -32.10 15.03 -5.52
CA GLY A 119 -32.81 16.26 -5.24
C GLY A 119 -34.05 16.17 -4.34
N ALA A 120 -33.84 16.21 -3.05
CA ALA A 120 -34.62 16.96 -2.08
C ALA A 120 -33.90 16.83 -0.74
N ALA A 121 -33.40 17.91 -0.22
CA ALA A 121 -33.02 18.03 1.18
C ALA A 121 -34.29 17.88 2.04
N GLY A 122 -34.67 16.63 2.29
CA GLY A 122 -35.73 16.22 3.19
C GLY A 122 -35.09 15.39 4.28
N GLY A 123 -34.54 16.05 5.27
CA GLY A 123 -33.83 15.44 6.36
C GLY A 123 -34.70 14.56 7.24
N ASN A 124 -34.82 13.31 6.88
CA ASN A 124 -34.97 12.24 7.84
C ASN A 124 -33.64 11.50 7.78
N GLY A 125 -32.74 11.79 8.74
CA GLY A 125 -31.40 11.22 8.83
C GLY A 125 -31.43 9.70 8.95
N ILE A 126 -31.65 9.02 7.85
CA ILE A 126 -31.47 7.57 7.72
C ILE A 126 -29.96 7.37 7.61
N GLN A 127 -29.37 6.87 8.68
CA GLN A 127 -27.94 6.54 8.71
C GLN A 127 -27.73 5.22 7.98
N ASP A 128 -26.69 5.16 7.13
CA ASP A 128 -26.29 3.94 6.44
C ASP A 128 -25.78 2.89 7.42
N LEU A 129 -26.03 1.63 7.12
CA LEU A 129 -25.46 0.51 7.84
C LEU A 129 -23.99 0.37 7.42
N HIS A 130 -23.09 0.36 8.42
CA HIS A 130 -21.65 0.29 8.23
C HIS A 130 -21.09 -1.03 8.77
N ALA A 131 -20.42 -1.79 7.93
CA ALA A 131 -19.67 -2.96 8.32
C ALA A 131 -18.26 -2.95 7.72
N ARG A 132 -17.30 -3.51 8.42
CA ARG A 132 -15.93 -3.67 7.97
C ARG A 132 -15.65 -5.10 7.60
N LEU A 133 -15.09 -5.27 6.40
CA LEU A 133 -14.63 -6.55 5.88
C LEU A 133 -13.13 -6.67 6.15
N HIS A 134 -12.69 -7.84 6.58
CA HIS A 134 -11.29 -8.20 6.76
C HIS A 134 -10.97 -9.48 6.02
N GLY A 135 -9.71 -9.70 5.69
CA GLY A 135 -9.27 -10.90 4.98
C GLY A 135 -9.60 -10.84 3.48
N LEU A 136 -9.64 -9.63 2.90
CA LEU A 136 -9.73 -9.47 1.46
C LEU A 136 -8.45 -9.93 0.80
N ALA A 137 -8.56 -10.65 -0.32
CA ALA A 137 -7.41 -11.06 -1.11
C ALA A 137 -6.64 -9.82 -1.60
N SER A 138 -5.36 -9.71 -1.22
CA SER A 138 -4.48 -8.67 -1.73
C SER A 138 -4.21 -8.93 -3.22
N GLY A 139 -4.30 -7.90 -4.06
CA GLY A 139 -4.04 -8.02 -5.50
C GLY A 139 -5.22 -8.48 -6.35
N LYS A 140 -6.37 -8.83 -5.75
CA LYS A 140 -7.62 -9.10 -6.48
C LYS A 140 -8.56 -7.90 -6.37
N ALA A 141 -9.14 -7.48 -7.48
CA ALA A 141 -10.18 -6.45 -7.47
C ALA A 141 -11.54 -7.08 -7.10
N ILE A 142 -12.29 -6.38 -6.26
CA ILE A 142 -13.67 -6.80 -5.95
C ILE A 142 -14.54 -6.44 -7.15
N LYS A 143 -15.15 -7.43 -7.76
CA LYS A 143 -16.08 -7.24 -8.87
C LYS A 143 -17.53 -7.02 -8.40
N GLN A 144 -17.94 -7.76 -7.38
CA GLN A 144 -19.29 -7.66 -6.83
C GLN A 144 -19.30 -7.91 -5.33
N ILE A 145 -20.16 -7.19 -4.64
CA ILE A 145 -20.51 -7.42 -3.23
C ILE A 145 -22.01 -7.66 -3.15
N VAL A 146 -22.41 -8.71 -2.46
CA VAL A 146 -23.82 -9.01 -2.17
C VAL A 146 -23.97 -9.19 -0.66
N VAL A 147 -24.84 -8.39 -0.04
CA VAL A 147 -25.23 -8.55 1.36
C VAL A 147 -26.68 -9.08 1.39
N VAL A 148 -26.91 -10.12 2.16
CA VAL A 148 -28.23 -10.74 2.30
C VAL A 148 -28.58 -10.85 3.76
N THR A 149 -29.78 -10.41 4.11
CA THR A 149 -30.37 -10.69 5.43
C THR A 149 -31.73 -11.36 5.25
N GLN A 150 -32.10 -12.22 6.19
CA GLN A 150 -33.37 -12.90 6.18
C GLN A 150 -33.97 -12.91 7.59
N LYS A 151 -35.22 -12.45 7.69
CA LYS A 151 -36.03 -12.53 8.93
C LYS A 151 -37.41 -13.06 8.58
N GLY A 152 -37.76 -14.25 9.04
CA GLY A 152 -39.02 -14.86 8.73
C GLY A 152 -39.21 -14.99 7.20
N GLN A 153 -40.27 -14.37 6.66
CA GLN A 153 -40.50 -14.31 5.20
C GLN A 153 -39.86 -13.07 4.55
N GLY A 154 -39.31 -12.12 5.31
CA GLY A 154 -38.68 -10.93 4.80
C GLY A 154 -37.23 -11.21 4.39
N ARG A 155 -36.81 -10.74 3.22
CA ARG A 155 -35.44 -10.84 2.71
C ARG A 155 -34.95 -9.47 2.24
N GLY A 156 -33.86 -8.99 2.84
CA GLY A 156 -33.10 -7.86 2.31
C GLY A 156 -31.97 -8.34 1.42
N VAL A 157 -31.78 -7.70 0.27
CA VAL A 157 -30.66 -7.98 -0.64
C VAL A 157 -30.10 -6.66 -1.14
N TRP A 158 -28.83 -6.43 -0.87
CA TRP A 158 -28.07 -5.31 -1.42
C TRP A 158 -26.99 -5.86 -2.37
N ARG A 159 -26.79 -5.20 -3.49
CA ARG A 159 -25.81 -5.61 -4.50
C ARG A 159 -25.06 -4.40 -5.00
N LEU A 160 -23.75 -4.48 -4.95
CA LEU A 160 -22.83 -3.54 -5.56
C LEU A 160 -22.07 -4.28 -6.67
N ASP A 161 -22.18 -3.79 -7.89
CA ASP A 161 -21.34 -4.18 -9.02
C ASP A 161 -20.32 -3.03 -9.23
N THR A 162 -19.07 -3.26 -8.86
CA THR A 162 -18.03 -2.24 -8.93
C THR A 162 -17.60 -1.87 -10.35
N THR A 163 -18.06 -2.65 -11.35
CA THR A 163 -17.79 -2.39 -12.78
C THR A 163 -18.86 -1.48 -13.43
N ARG A 164 -19.95 -1.20 -12.72
CA ARG A 164 -21.06 -0.35 -13.18
C ARG A 164 -21.12 0.94 -12.38
N THR A 165 -21.52 2.01 -13.02
CA THR A 165 -21.69 3.36 -12.45
C THR A 165 -22.56 3.38 -11.18
N PRO A 166 -22.40 4.37 -10.27
CA PRO A 166 -22.61 4.24 -8.85
C PRO A 166 -23.94 3.63 -8.45
N ASN A 167 -23.87 2.61 -7.64
CA ASN A 167 -25.01 2.03 -6.99
C ASN A 167 -25.28 2.86 -5.72
N TRP A 168 -26.31 3.68 -5.76
CA TRP A 168 -26.73 4.60 -4.69
C TRP A 168 -27.31 3.91 -3.44
N ARG A 169 -27.39 2.56 -3.43
CA ARG A 169 -27.85 1.77 -2.27
C ARG A 169 -26.74 1.10 -1.49
N MET A 170 -25.53 1.07 -2.02
CA MET A 170 -24.38 0.44 -1.41
C MET A 170 -23.09 1.02 -1.97
N SER A 171 -22.11 1.23 -1.11
CA SER A 171 -20.75 1.62 -1.49
C SER A 171 -19.71 0.77 -0.80
N VAL A 172 -18.50 0.77 -1.34
CA VAL A 172 -17.32 0.14 -0.76
C VAL A 172 -16.16 1.13 -0.77
N ASP A 173 -15.54 1.28 0.37
CA ASP A 173 -14.30 2.03 0.52
C ASP A 173 -13.15 1.06 0.81
N ARG A 174 -12.24 0.93 -0.15
CA ARG A 174 -11.07 0.07 -0.07
C ARG A 174 -9.86 0.78 -0.63
N ALA A 175 -8.85 1.01 0.21
CA ALA A 175 -7.56 1.47 -0.26
C ALA A 175 -6.90 0.43 -1.19
N ALA A 176 -6.13 0.89 -2.18
CA ALA A 176 -5.47 0.01 -3.12
C ALA A 176 -4.57 -1.01 -2.40
N GLY A 177 -4.77 -2.30 -2.67
CA GLY A 177 -4.02 -3.39 -2.04
C GLY A 177 -4.38 -3.69 -0.58
N ALA A 178 -5.34 -2.99 0.00
CA ALA A 178 -5.77 -3.25 1.38
C ALA A 178 -6.45 -4.62 1.51
N THR A 179 -6.20 -5.28 2.66
CA THR A 179 -6.85 -6.54 3.06
C THR A 179 -8.12 -6.32 3.87
N SER A 180 -8.55 -5.05 3.99
CA SER A 180 -9.82 -4.65 4.60
C SER A 180 -10.53 -3.64 3.72
N ALA A 181 -11.84 -3.54 3.88
CA ALA A 181 -12.68 -2.54 3.24
C ALA A 181 -13.86 -2.22 4.13
N ASP A 182 -14.34 -1.00 4.05
CA ASP A 182 -15.59 -0.59 4.65
C ASP A 182 -16.72 -0.68 3.63
N ILE A 183 -17.85 -1.25 4.01
CA ILE A 183 -19.07 -1.30 3.21
C ILE A 183 -20.17 -0.51 3.90
N TYR A 184 -20.84 0.31 3.12
CA TYR A 184 -21.98 1.12 3.55
C TYR A 184 -23.17 0.76 2.70
N TYR A 185 -24.33 0.57 3.31
CA TYR A 185 -25.55 0.23 2.57
C TYR A 185 -26.80 0.74 3.28
N GLU A 186 -27.79 1.09 2.48
CA GLU A 186 -29.06 1.66 2.92
C GLU A 186 -29.82 0.70 3.83
N PRO A 187 -30.31 1.13 5.03
CA PRO A 187 -31.19 0.29 5.85
C PRO A 187 -32.46 -0.07 5.06
N ASN A 188 -32.84 -1.32 5.17
CA ASN A 188 -34.07 -1.80 4.56
C ASN A 188 -35.30 -1.40 5.41
N ALA A 189 -36.49 -1.36 4.81
CA ALA A 189 -37.75 -1.18 5.51
C ALA A 189 -38.06 -2.30 6.55
N VAL A 190 -37.30 -3.40 6.50
CA VAL A 190 -37.32 -4.46 7.50
C VAL A 190 -36.38 -4.05 8.64
N ASP A 191 -36.81 -4.24 9.88
CA ASP A 191 -35.97 -4.07 11.07
C ASP A 191 -34.67 -4.88 10.90
N ASN A 192 -33.53 -4.19 10.75
CA ASN A 192 -32.25 -4.84 10.45
C ASN A 192 -31.51 -5.31 11.71
N PHE A 193 -31.98 -4.92 12.88
CA PHE A 193 -31.32 -5.20 14.13
C PHE A 193 -31.64 -6.61 14.66
N GLY A 194 -30.64 -7.25 15.24
CA GLY A 194 -30.73 -8.63 15.69
C GLY A 194 -30.77 -9.65 14.57
N LEU A 195 -30.32 -9.27 13.37
CA LEU A 195 -30.27 -10.15 12.19
C LEU A 195 -28.82 -10.45 11.81
N THR A 196 -28.61 -11.66 11.34
CA THR A 196 -27.35 -12.04 10.68
C THR A 196 -27.38 -11.55 9.24
N HIS A 197 -26.38 -10.80 8.85
CA HIS A 197 -26.12 -10.36 7.49
C HIS A 197 -25.01 -11.22 6.89
N GLU A 198 -25.30 -11.86 5.75
CA GLU A 198 -24.33 -12.65 4.99
C GLU A 198 -23.78 -11.83 3.85
N VAL A 199 -22.45 -11.70 3.80
CA VAL A 199 -21.72 -11.02 2.73
C VAL A 199 -21.11 -12.05 1.82
N THR A 200 -21.33 -11.89 0.52
CA THR A 200 -20.63 -12.64 -0.53
C THR A 200 -19.87 -11.65 -1.41
N LEU A 201 -18.56 -11.83 -1.52
CA LEU A 201 -17.69 -11.12 -2.45
C LEU A 201 -17.43 -11.99 -3.67
N SER A 202 -17.38 -11.36 -4.85
CA SER A 202 -16.86 -11.98 -6.07
C SER A 202 -15.69 -11.13 -6.56
N TYR A 203 -14.56 -11.76 -6.84
CA TYR A 203 -13.37 -11.10 -7.35
C TYR A 203 -13.32 -11.14 -8.88
N ASP A 204 -12.43 -10.37 -9.47
CA ASP A 204 -12.20 -10.25 -10.90
C ASP A 204 -11.76 -11.57 -11.56
N ASP A 205 -11.08 -12.44 -10.81
CA ASP A 205 -10.67 -13.79 -11.24
C ASP A 205 -11.79 -14.84 -11.14
N GLY A 206 -13.00 -14.44 -10.73
CA GLY A 206 -14.17 -15.33 -10.57
C GLY A 206 -14.23 -16.08 -9.24
N THR A 207 -13.22 -15.95 -8.37
CA THR A 207 -13.27 -16.53 -7.03
C THR A 207 -14.27 -15.79 -6.14
N THR A 208 -14.82 -16.49 -5.14
CA THR A 208 -15.77 -15.90 -4.19
C THR A 208 -15.34 -16.15 -2.76
N ALA A 209 -15.68 -15.20 -1.88
CA ALA A 209 -15.49 -15.33 -0.44
C ALA A 209 -16.78 -14.96 0.29
N LYS A 210 -17.03 -15.58 1.45
CA LYS A 210 -18.24 -15.37 2.25
C LYS A 210 -17.89 -15.08 3.69
N ALA A 211 -18.64 -14.18 4.31
CA ALA A 211 -18.61 -13.89 5.73
C ALA A 211 -20.01 -13.57 6.24
N SER A 212 -20.19 -13.58 7.54
CA SER A 212 -21.42 -13.12 8.17
C SER A 212 -21.11 -12.30 9.41
N TYR A 213 -22.02 -11.41 9.77
CA TYR A 213 -21.97 -10.60 10.99
C TYR A 213 -23.39 -10.34 11.50
N GLU A 214 -23.53 -10.12 12.78
CA GLU A 214 -24.78 -9.75 13.40
C GLU A 214 -24.87 -8.24 13.54
N VAL A 215 -25.98 -7.65 13.09
CA VAL A 215 -26.27 -6.23 13.26
C VAL A 215 -26.92 -6.04 14.61
N THR A 216 -26.16 -5.48 15.56
CA THR A 216 -26.64 -5.21 16.92
C THR A 216 -27.06 -3.75 17.06
N THR A 217 -28.11 -3.49 17.85
CA THR A 217 -28.45 -2.12 18.25
C THR A 217 -27.37 -1.60 19.17
N HIS A 218 -26.59 -0.63 18.73
CA HIS A 218 -25.82 0.18 19.67
C HIS A 218 -26.74 1.23 20.30
N THR A 219 -27.22 0.94 21.48
CA THR A 219 -28.03 1.86 22.31
C THR A 219 -27.23 3.05 22.84
N ASN A 220 -26.08 3.40 22.30
CA ASN A 220 -25.20 4.45 22.78
C ASN A 220 -25.06 5.68 21.88
N HIS A 221 -25.94 5.87 20.91
CA HIS A 221 -26.15 7.21 20.37
C HIS A 221 -27.48 7.76 20.90
N GLU A 222 -27.49 8.19 22.14
CA GLU A 222 -28.40 9.27 22.52
C GLU A 222 -28.19 10.41 21.53
N LEU A 223 -29.16 10.63 20.65
CA LEU A 223 -29.31 11.86 19.90
C LEU A 223 -29.51 13.00 20.92
N LYS A 224 -28.43 13.47 21.52
CA LYS A 224 -28.42 14.80 22.08
C LYS A 224 -28.45 15.74 20.90
N VAL A 225 -29.65 16.26 20.59
CA VAL A 225 -29.81 17.54 19.94
C VAL A 225 -29.09 18.54 20.84
N VAL A 226 -27.82 18.78 20.58
CA VAL A 226 -27.05 19.84 21.23
C VAL A 226 -27.46 21.11 20.54
N ALA A 227 -28.43 21.82 21.13
CA ALA A 227 -28.50 23.26 20.99
C ALA A 227 -27.09 23.81 21.21
N ALA A 228 -26.69 24.79 20.37
CA ALA A 228 -25.38 25.41 20.44
C ALA A 228 -25.06 25.92 21.84
N GLU A 229 -24.41 25.10 22.64
CA GLU A 229 -23.87 25.50 23.93
C GLU A 229 -22.42 25.04 24.03
N THR A 230 -21.61 26.00 24.43
CA THR A 230 -20.27 25.99 25.02
C THR A 230 -19.50 24.65 24.96
N PRO A 231 -18.28 24.64 24.41
CA PRO A 231 -17.50 23.40 24.28
C PRO A 231 -17.30 22.77 25.67
N PRO A 232 -17.62 21.47 25.83
CA PRO A 232 -17.32 20.79 27.07
C PRO A 232 -15.81 20.78 27.30
N ALA A 233 -15.44 21.08 28.54
CA ALA A 233 -14.10 20.90 29.05
C ALA A 233 -13.62 19.47 28.75
N GLU A 234 -12.33 19.32 28.46
CA GLU A 234 -11.62 18.09 28.18
C GLU A 234 -11.96 16.97 29.20
N SER A 235 -12.98 16.18 28.93
CA SER A 235 -13.28 15.02 29.73
C SER A 235 -13.70 13.87 28.82
N GLY A 236 -12.80 12.90 28.71
CA GLY A 236 -13.07 11.63 28.07
C GLY A 236 -11.85 11.11 27.34
N ALA A 237 -10.85 10.62 28.09
CA ALA A 237 -9.88 9.70 27.52
C ALA A 237 -10.65 8.51 26.89
N PRO A 238 -10.29 8.05 25.69
CA PRO A 238 -10.95 6.88 25.09
C PRO A 238 -10.87 5.71 26.05
N VAL A 239 -12.02 5.08 26.31
CA VAL A 239 -12.11 3.91 27.18
C VAL A 239 -11.46 2.72 26.48
N GLY A 240 -10.14 2.60 26.61
CA GLY A 240 -9.36 1.47 26.11
C GLY A 240 -8.10 1.88 25.34
N PRO A 241 -7.19 0.94 25.12
CA PRO A 241 -5.95 1.20 24.38
C PRO A 241 -6.26 1.56 22.92
N PRO A 242 -5.61 2.64 22.36
CA PRO A 242 -5.89 3.11 21.02
C PRO A 242 -5.45 2.10 19.95
N ALA A 243 -6.19 2.03 18.87
CA ALA A 243 -5.78 1.29 17.68
C ALA A 243 -4.70 2.09 16.94
N VAL A 244 -3.62 1.41 16.56
CA VAL A 244 -2.47 2.02 15.90
C VAL A 244 -1.91 1.15 14.79
N THR A 245 -1.22 1.80 13.83
CA THR A 245 -0.31 1.15 12.89
C THR A 245 1.11 1.61 13.19
N VAL A 246 1.97 0.65 13.47
CA VAL A 246 3.41 0.83 13.76
C VAL A 246 4.21 0.56 12.50
N TYR A 247 5.12 1.46 12.17
CA TYR A 247 6.04 1.35 11.04
C TYR A 247 7.47 1.21 11.55
N GLY A 248 8.08 0.06 11.30
CA GLY A 248 9.49 -0.20 11.61
C GLY A 248 10.44 0.35 10.53
N ARG A 249 11.70 0.58 10.93
CA ARG A 249 12.77 0.99 10.01
C ARG A 249 13.22 -0.11 9.05
N ASP A 250 12.89 -1.35 9.39
CA ASP A 250 13.20 -2.58 8.65
C ASP A 250 12.07 -3.03 7.71
N LYS A 251 11.08 -2.17 7.47
CA LYS A 251 9.84 -2.44 6.71
C LYS A 251 8.79 -3.24 7.47
N THR A 252 8.98 -3.50 8.75
CA THR A 252 7.92 -4.04 9.61
C THR A 252 6.73 -3.07 9.62
N VAL A 253 5.52 -3.62 9.48
CA VAL A 253 4.25 -2.88 9.62
C VAL A 253 3.32 -3.71 10.47
N LEU A 254 2.95 -3.21 11.65
CA LEU A 254 2.11 -3.92 12.62
C LEU A 254 0.89 -3.09 12.97
N ARG A 255 -0.26 -3.73 12.97
CA ARG A 255 -1.53 -3.15 13.42
C ARG A 255 -1.95 -3.78 14.74
N GLY A 256 -2.54 -2.98 15.61
CA GLY A 256 -3.02 -3.50 16.88
C GLY A 256 -3.44 -2.41 17.84
N LYS A 257 -3.57 -2.78 19.10
CA LYS A 257 -3.88 -1.87 20.20
C LYS A 257 -2.61 -1.52 20.94
N LEU A 258 -2.32 -0.23 21.06
CA LEU A 258 -1.16 0.27 21.80
C LEU A 258 -1.38 0.07 23.31
N ILE A 259 -0.54 -0.74 23.94
CA ILE A 259 -0.60 -0.98 25.39
C ILE A 259 0.26 0.06 26.11
N GLU A 260 1.48 0.29 25.61
CA GLU A 260 2.45 1.20 26.21
C GLU A 260 3.31 1.87 25.13
N LEU A 261 3.62 3.13 25.34
CA LEU A 261 4.63 3.85 24.58
C LEU A 261 5.47 4.67 25.56
N SER A 262 6.74 4.28 25.71
CA SER A 262 7.75 5.01 26.48
C SER A 262 8.85 5.56 25.57
N GLU A 263 9.86 6.23 26.11
CA GLU A 263 11.02 6.68 25.35
C GLU A 263 11.82 5.52 24.75
N GLU A 264 11.83 4.38 25.41
CA GLU A 264 12.67 3.24 25.03
C GLU A 264 11.88 2.15 24.29
N THR A 265 10.62 1.97 24.62
CA THR A 265 9.83 0.82 24.15
C THR A 265 8.40 1.16 23.77
N LEU A 266 7.91 0.43 22.77
CA LEU A 266 6.50 0.34 22.41
C LEU A 266 6.02 -1.10 22.67
N VAL A 267 4.88 -1.25 23.35
CA VAL A 267 4.20 -2.53 23.55
C VAL A 267 2.86 -2.48 22.82
N LEU A 268 2.66 -3.43 21.92
CA LEU A 268 1.49 -3.54 21.05
C LEU A 268 0.81 -4.90 21.25
N LYS A 269 -0.50 -4.92 21.45
CA LYS A 269 -1.29 -6.11 21.23
C LYS A 269 -1.65 -6.19 19.75
N ALA A 270 -0.90 -7.02 19.02
CA ALA A 270 -1.00 -7.14 17.58
C ALA A 270 -2.36 -7.70 17.11
N SER A 271 -2.70 -7.50 15.83
CA SER A 271 -3.96 -7.91 15.21
C SER A 271 -4.22 -9.42 15.32
N TRP A 272 -3.18 -10.24 15.37
CA TRP A 272 -3.26 -11.70 15.55
C TRP A 272 -3.28 -12.14 17.02
N GLY A 273 -3.38 -11.20 17.98
CA GLY A 273 -3.58 -11.46 19.39
C GLY A 273 -2.31 -11.55 20.26
N ALA A 274 -1.13 -11.61 19.67
CA ALA A 274 0.13 -11.63 20.41
C ALA A 274 0.50 -10.23 20.95
N GLU A 275 1.20 -10.21 22.08
CA GLU A 275 1.85 -9.01 22.57
C GLU A 275 3.24 -8.89 21.98
N VAL A 276 3.53 -7.76 21.34
CA VAL A 276 4.80 -7.50 20.67
C VAL A 276 5.45 -6.28 21.31
N LYS A 277 6.69 -6.45 21.74
CA LYS A 277 7.50 -5.37 22.31
C LYS A 277 8.59 -4.96 21.30
N LEU A 278 8.63 -3.67 20.98
CA LEU A 278 9.61 -3.09 20.06
C LEU A 278 10.38 -1.97 20.75
N PRO A 279 11.69 -1.88 20.56
CA PRO A 279 12.44 -0.69 20.98
C PRO A 279 12.07 0.50 20.09
N THR A 280 11.89 1.68 20.67
CA THR A 280 11.51 2.91 19.93
C THR A 280 12.53 3.27 18.85
N VAL A 281 13.82 2.96 19.06
CA VAL A 281 14.87 3.14 18.04
C VAL A 281 14.65 2.34 16.76
N ALA A 282 13.88 1.24 16.82
CA ALA A 282 13.48 0.45 15.64
C ALA A 282 12.29 1.05 14.89
N LEU A 283 11.62 2.04 15.48
CA LEU A 283 10.43 2.66 14.90
C LEU A 283 10.83 3.75 13.89
N ARG A 284 10.10 3.79 12.78
CA ARG A 284 10.06 4.89 11.83
C ARG A 284 8.88 5.81 12.10
N GLY A 285 7.76 5.25 12.52
CA GLY A 285 6.58 6.01 12.86
C GLY A 285 5.47 5.19 13.47
N LEU A 286 4.48 5.89 13.99
CA LEU A 286 3.28 5.37 14.63
C LEU A 286 2.09 6.21 14.18
N ALA A 287 1.07 5.59 13.60
CA ALA A 287 -0.19 6.25 13.24
C ALA A 287 -1.31 5.82 14.17
N PHE A 288 -2.13 6.76 14.61
CA PHE A 288 -3.35 6.49 15.38
C PHE A 288 -4.52 6.31 14.42
N GLU A 289 -5.19 5.17 14.49
CA GLU A 289 -6.28 4.84 13.57
C GLU A 289 -7.58 5.56 13.94
N GLY A 290 -8.27 6.07 12.91
CA GLY A 290 -9.53 6.80 13.10
C GLY A 290 -9.39 8.17 13.75
N VAL A 291 -8.18 8.72 13.83
CA VAL A 291 -7.91 10.03 14.45
C VAL A 291 -7.61 11.08 13.38
N GLY A 292 -8.40 12.16 13.39
CA GLY A 292 -8.20 13.34 12.54
C GLY A 292 -8.76 13.22 11.12
N PRO A 293 -8.64 14.32 10.34
CA PRO A 293 -9.15 14.38 8.98
C PRO A 293 -8.26 13.57 8.01
N PRO A 294 -8.79 13.15 6.83
CA PRO A 294 -8.02 12.43 5.81
C PRO A 294 -6.72 13.14 5.39
N ALA A 295 -6.73 14.48 5.33
CA ALA A 295 -5.54 15.30 5.05
C ALA A 295 -4.42 15.07 6.09
N GLY A 296 -4.78 14.80 7.36
CA GLY A 296 -3.81 14.48 8.41
C GLY A 296 -3.08 13.17 8.11
N ARG A 297 -3.80 12.15 7.69
CA ARG A 297 -3.21 10.87 7.31
C ARG A 297 -2.28 11.02 6.10
N GLN A 298 -2.68 11.77 5.09
CA GLN A 298 -1.82 12.06 3.92
C GLN A 298 -0.54 12.79 4.31
N GLN A 299 -0.62 13.80 5.19
CA GLN A 299 0.56 14.51 5.68
C GLN A 299 1.48 13.60 6.52
N PHE A 300 0.91 12.72 7.35
CA PHE A 300 1.68 11.73 8.09
C PHE A 300 2.44 10.79 7.14
N GLU A 301 1.78 10.25 6.13
CA GLU A 301 2.38 9.33 5.15
C GLU A 301 3.48 10.03 4.32
N ALA A 302 3.25 11.27 3.90
CA ALA A 302 4.27 12.07 3.22
C ALA A 302 5.47 12.33 4.13
N ARG A 303 5.26 12.66 5.41
CA ARG A 303 6.33 12.86 6.38
C ARG A 303 7.06 11.55 6.70
N LEU A 304 6.34 10.44 6.81
CA LEU A 304 6.92 9.11 7.01
C LEU A 304 7.82 8.71 5.82
N ALA A 305 7.46 9.07 4.60
CA ALA A 305 8.26 8.78 3.40
C ALA A 305 9.56 9.61 3.33
N ALA A 306 9.57 10.82 3.88
CA ALA A 306 10.72 11.72 3.86
C ALA A 306 11.74 11.43 4.98
N PRO A 307 13.02 11.77 4.79
CA PRO A 307 14.01 11.78 5.88
C PRO A 307 13.57 12.73 7.01
N ALA A 308 13.72 12.29 8.26
CA ALA A 308 13.39 13.08 9.45
C ALA A 308 14.65 13.29 10.29
N THR A 309 15.00 14.55 10.55
CA THR A 309 16.13 14.92 11.43
C THR A 309 15.71 15.06 12.89
N GLU A 310 14.42 15.29 13.13
CA GLU A 310 13.80 15.40 14.44
C GLU A 310 12.49 14.60 14.45
N ASP A 311 12.03 14.19 15.62
CA ASP A 311 10.72 13.57 15.74
C ASP A 311 9.65 14.59 15.30
N THR A 312 8.64 14.11 14.63
CA THR A 312 7.57 14.97 14.12
C THR A 312 6.22 14.42 14.54
N ALA A 313 5.48 15.18 15.34
CA ALA A 313 4.08 14.90 15.64
C ALA A 313 3.18 15.56 14.59
N VAL A 314 2.31 14.77 13.94
CA VAL A 314 1.27 15.27 13.05
C VAL A 314 -0.02 15.40 13.85
N VAL A 315 -0.51 16.61 13.99
CA VAL A 315 -1.65 16.96 14.85
C VAL A 315 -2.69 17.74 14.07
N PHE A 316 -3.91 17.80 14.60
CA PHE A 316 -4.94 18.68 14.03
C PHE A 316 -5.62 19.53 15.10
N SER A 317 -6.09 20.71 14.69
CA SER A 317 -6.81 21.67 15.53
C SER A 317 -8.30 21.31 15.67
N ARG A 318 -9.04 22.09 16.47
CA ARG A 318 -10.50 21.96 16.55
C ARG A 318 -11.19 22.28 15.22
N GLU A 319 -10.59 23.15 14.43
CA GLU A 319 -11.05 23.57 13.08
C GLU A 319 -10.59 22.58 11.99
N GLN A 320 -10.11 21.38 12.36
CA GLN A 320 -9.61 20.34 11.46
C GLN A 320 -8.36 20.77 10.64
N ALA A 321 -7.69 21.85 11.01
CA ALA A 321 -6.45 22.26 10.39
C ALA A 321 -5.30 21.34 10.86
N VAL A 322 -4.58 20.76 9.90
CA VAL A 322 -3.46 19.84 10.17
C VAL A 322 -2.16 20.62 10.29
N SER A 323 -1.34 20.27 11.28
CA SER A 323 -0.04 20.85 11.54
C SER A 323 0.99 19.79 11.86
N GLN A 324 2.26 20.08 11.59
CA GLN A 324 3.40 19.26 11.96
C GLN A 324 4.23 20.00 13.01
N VAL A 325 4.53 19.31 14.11
CA VAL A 325 5.35 19.85 15.20
C VAL A 325 6.61 19.01 15.29
N ALA A 326 7.76 19.63 15.03
CA ALA A 326 9.07 18.99 15.14
C ALA A 326 9.63 19.16 16.55
N GLY A 327 10.34 18.15 17.09
CA GLY A 327 10.89 18.17 18.44
C GLY A 327 11.32 16.79 18.91
N THR A 328 11.14 16.47 20.19
CA THR A 328 11.51 15.17 20.79
C THR A 328 10.31 14.55 21.50
N ALA A 329 10.01 13.30 21.16
CA ALA A 329 8.92 12.54 21.77
C ALA A 329 9.38 11.77 23.00
N HIS A 330 8.62 11.81 24.11
CA HIS A 330 8.97 11.20 25.38
C HIS A 330 8.12 9.99 25.78
N GLY A 331 7.03 9.74 25.11
CA GLY A 331 6.12 8.64 25.40
C GLY A 331 4.67 9.10 25.62
N LEU A 332 3.76 8.12 25.74
CA LEU A 332 2.33 8.36 25.87
C LEU A 332 1.86 7.91 27.25
N ALA A 333 1.39 8.83 28.08
CA ALA A 333 0.85 8.54 29.39
C ALA A 333 -0.49 9.27 29.60
N ALA A 334 -1.47 8.61 30.18
CA ALA A 334 -2.80 9.15 30.46
C ALA A 334 -3.45 9.85 29.24
N GLY A 335 -3.30 9.28 28.04
CA GLY A 335 -3.84 9.84 26.79
C GLY A 335 -3.14 11.11 26.30
N ARG A 336 -1.92 11.38 26.77
CA ARG A 336 -1.11 12.53 26.36
C ARG A 336 0.31 12.11 25.97
N LEU A 337 0.75 12.53 24.81
CA LEU A 337 2.15 12.38 24.36
C LEU A 337 2.99 13.49 25.02
N GLY A 338 4.01 13.11 25.78
CA GLY A 338 5.06 14.05 26.20
C GLY A 338 5.90 14.45 24.98
N PHE A 339 6.17 15.77 24.83
CA PHE A 339 6.85 16.28 23.65
C PHE A 339 7.62 17.56 23.98
N THR A 340 8.93 17.58 23.73
CA THR A 340 9.73 18.81 23.85
C THR A 340 9.77 19.53 22.52
N PHE A 341 9.26 20.76 22.48
CA PHE A 341 9.23 21.65 21.33
C PHE A 341 9.86 23.00 21.69
N GLU A 342 10.83 23.46 20.88
CA GLU A 342 11.58 24.71 21.13
C GLU A 342 12.15 24.78 22.55
N GLY A 343 12.66 23.66 23.07
CA GLY A 343 13.24 23.56 24.41
C GLY A 343 12.21 23.62 25.55
N GLN A 344 10.93 23.56 25.26
CA GLN A 344 9.85 23.53 26.24
C GLN A 344 9.12 22.17 26.25
N ASP A 345 8.95 21.60 27.43
CA ASP A 345 8.16 20.39 27.61
C ASP A 345 6.67 20.71 27.50
N LYS A 346 6.02 20.09 26.55
CA LYS A 346 4.60 20.21 26.26
C LYS A 346 3.96 18.84 26.23
N SER A 347 2.65 18.79 26.29
CA SER A 347 1.92 17.55 26.11
C SER A 347 0.86 17.69 25.02
N ILE A 348 0.83 16.72 24.12
CA ILE A 348 -0.10 16.65 22.99
C ILE A 348 -1.20 15.65 23.36
N SER A 349 -2.47 16.05 23.26
CA SER A 349 -3.59 15.12 23.48
C SER A 349 -3.62 14.06 22.39
N GLN A 350 -3.71 12.78 22.78
CA GLN A 350 -3.85 11.65 21.87
C GLN A 350 -5.04 11.82 20.91
N ALA A 351 -6.14 12.40 21.37
CA ALA A 351 -7.33 12.66 20.57
C ALA A 351 -7.09 13.63 19.40
N ARG A 352 -5.94 14.30 19.35
CA ARG A 352 -5.53 15.21 18.28
C ARG A 352 -4.25 14.78 17.57
N LEU A 353 -3.73 13.61 17.92
CA LEU A 353 -2.47 13.08 17.37
C LEU A 353 -2.79 12.09 16.25
N VAL A 354 -2.61 12.52 15.00
CA VAL A 354 -2.77 11.65 13.81
C VAL A 354 -1.65 10.62 13.77
N GLY A 355 -0.42 11.03 14.09
CA GLY A 355 0.72 10.14 14.12
C GLY A 355 2.00 10.81 14.57
N LEU A 356 3.01 9.98 14.81
CA LEU A 356 4.35 10.36 15.22
C LEU A 356 5.36 9.75 14.25
N VAL A 357 6.25 10.55 13.69
CA VAL A 357 7.37 10.11 12.85
C VAL A 357 8.66 10.35 13.64
N TYR A 358 9.46 9.30 13.82
CA TYR A 358 10.70 9.37 14.58
C TYR A 358 11.87 9.82 13.71
N ALA A 359 12.76 10.61 14.29
CA ALA A 359 14.00 11.07 13.68
C ALA A 359 14.82 9.91 13.12
N ALA A 360 15.45 10.13 11.96
CA ALA A 360 16.34 9.13 11.38
C ALA A 360 17.52 8.87 12.32
N GLN A 361 17.73 7.61 12.68
CA GLN A 361 18.91 7.21 13.44
C GLN A 361 20.05 6.92 12.47
N PRO A 362 21.29 7.37 12.73
CA PRO A 362 22.43 7.00 11.92
C PRO A 362 22.58 5.47 11.96
N ARG A 363 22.57 4.83 10.81
CA ARG A 363 22.83 3.38 10.72
C ARG A 363 24.28 3.13 11.11
N LYS A 364 24.50 2.52 12.27
CA LYS A 364 25.78 1.89 12.60
C LYS A 364 25.73 0.47 12.03
N GLY A 365 26.44 0.18 10.95
CA GLY A 365 26.63 -1.18 10.48
C GLY A 365 26.63 -1.36 8.96
N SER A 366 27.29 -2.43 8.53
CA SER A 366 27.31 -2.99 7.18
C SER A 366 25.91 -3.12 6.55
N PRO A 367 25.83 -3.20 5.21
CA PRO A 367 24.58 -3.50 4.53
C PRO A 367 23.92 -4.70 5.19
N ALA A 368 22.62 -4.59 5.41
CA ALA A 368 21.85 -5.52 6.21
C ALA A 368 22.11 -6.98 5.77
N SER A 369 22.41 -7.84 6.73
CA SER A 369 22.40 -9.29 6.54
C SER A 369 21.09 -9.74 5.91
N ALA A 370 21.08 -10.90 5.27
CA ALA A 370 19.87 -11.49 4.70
C ALA A 370 18.76 -11.59 5.75
N TYR A 371 17.55 -11.17 5.39
CA TYR A 371 16.36 -11.24 6.23
C TYR A 371 15.13 -11.54 5.36
N GLN A 372 14.03 -11.87 5.99
CA GLN A 372 12.77 -12.13 5.32
C GLN A 372 11.70 -11.14 5.75
N LEU A 373 10.76 -10.86 4.85
CA LEU A 373 9.53 -10.14 5.12
C LEU A 373 8.39 -11.16 5.11
N VAL A 374 7.84 -11.44 6.28
CA VAL A 374 6.67 -12.31 6.43
C VAL A 374 5.42 -11.45 6.39
N THR A 375 4.63 -11.60 5.34
CA THR A 375 3.33 -10.94 5.19
C THR A 375 2.25 -11.85 5.74
N LEU A 376 1.55 -11.37 6.77
CA LEU A 376 0.44 -12.08 7.39
C LEU A 376 -0.85 -11.87 6.60
N LEU A 377 -1.81 -12.77 6.76
CA LEU A 377 -3.14 -12.66 6.16
C LEU A 377 -3.92 -11.42 6.65
N SER A 378 -3.59 -10.91 7.84
CA SER A 378 -4.09 -9.61 8.36
C SER A 378 -3.54 -8.40 7.59
N GLY A 379 -2.53 -8.60 6.72
CA GLY A 379 -1.80 -7.53 6.04
C GLY A 379 -0.68 -6.91 6.87
N ASP A 380 -0.40 -7.44 8.07
CA ASP A 380 0.80 -7.08 8.83
C ASP A 380 2.05 -7.65 8.16
N VAL A 381 3.17 -6.96 8.31
CA VAL A 381 4.46 -7.35 7.76
C VAL A 381 5.49 -7.40 8.86
N LEU A 382 6.19 -8.51 8.99
CA LEU A 382 7.23 -8.76 9.98
C LEU A 382 8.57 -8.95 9.27
N ALA A 383 9.57 -8.16 9.66
CA ALA A 383 10.94 -8.29 9.17
C ALA A 383 11.80 -9.05 10.18
N GLY A 384 12.56 -10.04 9.71
CA GLY A 384 13.45 -10.81 10.56
C GLY A 384 14.04 -12.01 9.82
N VAL A 385 14.73 -12.87 10.55
CA VAL A 385 15.28 -14.11 10.03
C VAL A 385 14.29 -15.25 10.31
N TRP A 386 13.79 -15.85 9.25
CA TRP A 386 12.92 -17.01 9.34
C TRP A 386 13.72 -18.26 9.69
N THR A 387 13.58 -18.73 10.92
CA THR A 387 14.43 -19.80 11.48
C THR A 387 13.79 -21.17 11.45
N SER A 388 12.46 -21.28 11.50
CA SER A 388 11.76 -22.55 11.53
C SER A 388 10.37 -22.46 10.92
N LEU A 389 9.97 -23.55 10.24
CA LEU A 389 8.60 -23.81 9.81
C LEU A 389 8.26 -25.26 10.14
N THR A 390 7.15 -25.46 10.81
CA THR A 390 6.50 -26.76 11.04
C THR A 390 5.12 -26.77 10.37
N ASP A 391 4.34 -27.81 10.59
CA ASP A 391 2.96 -27.87 10.10
C ASP A 391 2.07 -26.82 10.77
N ASP A 392 2.34 -26.47 12.03
CA ASP A 392 1.50 -25.59 12.83
C ASP A 392 2.09 -24.18 13.01
N GLU A 393 3.41 -24.03 13.02
CA GLU A 393 4.09 -22.82 13.45
C GLU A 393 5.17 -22.33 12.49
N LEU A 394 5.34 -21.01 12.45
CA LEU A 394 6.43 -20.29 11.83
C LEU A 394 7.16 -19.48 12.89
N THR A 395 8.49 -19.64 12.98
CA THR A 395 9.33 -18.88 13.92
C THR A 395 10.21 -17.88 13.19
N LEU A 396 10.20 -16.64 13.66
CA LEU A 396 10.96 -15.51 13.14
C LEU A 396 11.80 -14.89 14.25
N GLU A 397 13.08 -14.70 14.01
CA GLU A 397 13.95 -13.82 14.82
C GLU A 397 13.90 -12.43 14.22
N THR A 398 13.32 -11.47 14.95
CA THR A 398 13.11 -10.11 14.46
C THR A 398 14.40 -9.31 14.41
N ASN A 399 14.47 -8.33 13.52
CA ASN A 399 15.64 -7.48 13.40
C ASN A 399 15.88 -6.56 14.62
N TRP A 400 14.90 -6.44 15.51
CA TRP A 400 15.02 -5.70 16.77
C TRP A 400 15.35 -6.58 17.99
N GLY A 401 15.68 -7.87 17.78
CA GLY A 401 16.17 -8.79 18.83
C GLY A 401 15.10 -9.61 19.54
N GLY A 402 13.85 -9.61 19.04
CA GLY A 402 12.77 -10.45 19.57
C GLY A 402 12.61 -11.75 18.77
N ARG A 403 12.13 -12.83 19.41
CA ARG A 403 11.71 -14.04 18.75
C ARG A 403 10.19 -14.12 18.75
N LEU A 404 9.61 -14.31 17.57
CA LEU A 404 8.17 -14.44 17.39
C LEU A 404 7.83 -15.81 16.85
N THR A 405 6.85 -16.46 17.46
CA THR A 405 6.24 -17.68 16.93
C THR A 405 4.82 -17.35 16.52
N LEU A 406 4.49 -17.66 15.27
CA LEU A 406 3.21 -17.36 14.64
C LEU A 406 2.55 -18.67 14.26
N ALA A 407 1.22 -18.76 14.37
CA ALA A 407 0.52 -19.88 13.75
C ALA A 407 0.76 -19.83 12.23
N ARG A 408 1.22 -20.92 11.63
CA ARG A 408 1.49 -21.04 10.20
C ARG A 408 0.31 -20.56 9.34
N ALA A 409 -0.91 -20.89 9.76
CA ALA A 409 -2.14 -20.50 9.07
C ALA A 409 -2.37 -18.98 9.00
N THR A 410 -1.63 -18.17 9.77
CA THR A 410 -1.74 -16.70 9.73
C THR A 410 -0.77 -16.05 8.74
N ALA A 411 0.25 -16.77 8.29
CA ALA A 411 1.25 -16.27 7.34
C ALA A 411 0.82 -16.59 5.90
N GLY A 412 0.83 -15.57 5.03
CA GLY A 412 0.49 -15.72 3.61
C GLY A 412 1.72 -15.90 2.74
N LYS A 413 2.63 -14.94 2.81
CA LYS A 413 3.81 -14.86 1.93
C LYS A 413 5.07 -14.53 2.71
N VAL A 414 6.19 -15.07 2.25
CA VAL A 414 7.53 -14.74 2.76
C VAL A 414 8.41 -14.29 1.59
N ASP A 415 8.90 -13.05 1.64
CA ASP A 415 9.82 -12.50 0.66
C ASP A 415 11.24 -12.46 1.24
N PHE A 416 12.20 -12.98 0.52
CA PHE A 416 13.61 -13.00 0.92
C PHE A 416 14.33 -11.74 0.46
N ARG A 417 15.12 -11.13 1.34
CA ARG A 417 15.78 -9.85 1.13
C ARG A 417 17.27 -9.93 1.48
N ASN A 418 18.09 -9.21 0.71
CA ASN A 418 19.52 -9.06 0.94
C ASN A 418 20.32 -10.36 1.09
N GLY A 419 19.83 -11.46 0.50
CA GLY A 419 20.55 -12.72 0.34
C GLY A 419 21.54 -12.65 -0.83
N LYS A 420 21.53 -13.67 -1.69
CA LYS A 420 22.28 -13.67 -2.96
C LYS A 420 21.78 -12.60 -3.92
N VAL A 421 20.53 -12.17 -3.80
CA VAL A 421 19.87 -11.16 -4.64
C VAL A 421 19.41 -9.97 -3.80
N ALA A 422 19.67 -8.76 -4.29
CA ALA A 422 19.11 -7.54 -3.75
C ALA A 422 18.37 -6.75 -4.86
N TYR A 423 17.21 -6.19 -4.54
CA TYR A 423 16.49 -5.30 -5.44
C TYR A 423 16.94 -3.86 -5.23
N LEU A 424 17.24 -3.12 -6.29
CA LEU A 424 17.61 -1.71 -6.18
C LEU A 424 16.47 -0.87 -5.62
N SER A 425 15.20 -1.26 -5.83
CA SER A 425 14.05 -0.58 -5.20
C SER A 425 14.00 -0.73 -3.67
N ASP A 426 14.72 -1.71 -3.10
CA ASP A 426 14.88 -1.89 -1.65
C ASP A 426 16.09 -1.15 -1.07
N MET A 427 17.00 -0.68 -1.95
CA MET A 427 18.19 0.08 -1.59
C MET A 427 17.92 1.58 -1.67
N GLU A 428 18.62 2.37 -0.84
CA GLU A 428 18.60 3.82 -0.98
C GLU A 428 19.64 4.22 -2.02
N PRO A 429 19.28 5.00 -3.06
CA PRO A 429 20.29 5.54 -3.97
C PRO A 429 21.29 6.42 -3.21
N SER A 430 22.57 6.31 -3.52
CA SER A 430 23.62 7.18 -2.97
C SER A 430 23.56 8.58 -3.57
N ALA A 431 23.03 8.72 -4.79
CA ALA A 431 22.74 9.98 -5.43
C ALA A 431 21.48 9.87 -6.31
N VAL A 432 20.74 10.97 -6.38
CA VAL A 432 19.55 11.13 -7.24
C VAL A 432 19.70 12.46 -7.98
N GLU A 433 19.70 12.40 -9.30
CA GLU A 433 19.69 13.57 -10.16
C GLU A 433 18.42 13.52 -11.01
N GLU A 434 17.57 14.53 -10.87
CA GLU A 434 16.32 14.62 -11.64
C GLU A 434 16.18 16.03 -12.21
N ALA A 435 15.79 16.13 -13.47
CA ALA A 435 15.54 17.38 -14.15
C ALA A 435 14.31 17.25 -15.06
N ALA A 436 13.50 18.28 -15.12
CA ALA A 436 12.36 18.38 -16.04
C ALA A 436 12.73 19.28 -17.24
N TYR A 437 12.31 18.89 -18.43
CA TYR A 437 12.48 19.73 -19.63
C TYR A 437 11.48 20.90 -19.62
N PHE A 438 10.19 20.60 -19.32
CA PHE A 438 9.12 21.60 -19.30
C PHE A 438 8.74 22.11 -17.89
N GLY A 439 9.64 22.01 -16.92
CA GLY A 439 9.50 22.65 -15.61
C GLY A 439 8.67 21.92 -14.57
N ARG A 440 7.99 20.79 -14.89
CA ARG A 440 7.31 19.93 -13.91
C ARG A 440 8.12 18.69 -13.60
N LEU A 441 8.82 18.70 -12.48
CA LEU A 441 9.54 17.54 -12.01
C LEU A 441 8.57 16.44 -11.55
N MET A 442 8.80 15.22 -12.04
CA MET A 442 8.14 14.00 -11.58
C MET A 442 9.18 13.10 -10.94
N SER A 443 9.34 13.21 -9.62
CA SER A 443 10.35 12.43 -8.89
C SER A 443 10.08 10.94 -8.95
N TYR A 444 11.18 10.17 -8.98
CA TYR A 444 11.14 8.72 -9.04
C TYR A 444 10.36 8.11 -7.87
N ARG A 445 9.82 6.91 -8.10
CA ARG A 445 9.09 6.15 -7.09
C ARG A 445 9.60 4.72 -7.03
N ARG A 446 9.60 4.18 -5.83
CA ARG A 446 9.96 2.78 -5.55
C ARG A 446 8.69 1.96 -5.37
N ASP A 447 8.60 0.85 -6.10
CA ASP A 447 7.51 -0.14 -6.03
C ASP A 447 6.10 0.46 -6.26
N GLN A 448 6.04 1.62 -6.88
CA GLN A 448 4.81 2.35 -7.25
C GLN A 448 4.98 3.04 -8.59
N ALA A 449 3.88 3.20 -9.34
CA ALA A 449 3.87 4.05 -10.52
C ALA A 449 4.02 5.54 -10.17
N LEU A 450 4.39 6.39 -11.13
CA LEU A 450 4.62 7.82 -10.87
C LEU A 450 3.36 8.56 -10.39
N ASP A 451 2.17 8.06 -10.69
CA ASP A 451 0.89 8.60 -10.19
C ASP A 451 0.51 8.05 -8.79
N GLY A 452 1.31 7.15 -8.22
CA GLY A 452 1.08 6.52 -6.92
C GLY A 452 0.25 5.23 -6.99
N GLY A 453 -0.19 4.83 -8.17
CA GLY A 453 -0.88 3.57 -8.40
C GLY A 453 0.05 2.34 -8.36
N PRO A 454 -0.49 1.14 -8.59
CA PRO A 454 0.29 -0.09 -8.67
C PRO A 454 1.22 -0.06 -9.89
N LEU A 455 2.45 -0.55 -9.70
CA LEU A 455 3.43 -0.65 -10.77
C LEU A 455 3.01 -1.73 -11.78
N LYS A 456 3.00 -1.39 -13.07
CA LYS A 456 2.64 -2.32 -14.15
C LYS A 456 3.54 -2.11 -15.36
N LEU A 457 3.96 -3.22 -15.96
CA LEU A 457 4.68 -3.22 -17.23
C LEU A 457 4.07 -4.30 -18.15
N ALA A 458 3.71 -3.93 -19.36
CA ALA A 458 3.04 -4.81 -20.34
C ALA A 458 1.81 -5.54 -19.73
N ASN A 459 0.92 -4.81 -19.04
CA ASN A 459 -0.28 -5.30 -18.34
C ASN A 459 0.00 -6.28 -17.17
N LYS A 460 1.27 -6.51 -16.82
CA LYS A 460 1.62 -7.38 -15.70
C LYS A 460 1.87 -6.53 -14.45
N PRO A 461 1.21 -6.80 -13.34
CA PRO A 461 1.51 -6.13 -12.07
C PRO A 461 2.90 -6.54 -11.59
N LEU A 462 3.65 -5.57 -11.10
CA LEU A 462 4.99 -5.76 -10.55
C LEU A 462 4.98 -5.42 -9.06
N SER A 463 5.62 -6.26 -8.26
CA SER A 463 5.81 -5.99 -6.83
C SER A 463 7.08 -5.17 -6.55
N LYS A 464 8.00 -5.12 -7.51
CA LYS A 464 9.32 -4.49 -7.41
C LYS A 464 9.65 -3.70 -8.66
N GLY A 465 10.15 -2.50 -8.50
CA GLY A 465 10.60 -1.67 -9.61
C GLY A 465 10.83 -0.23 -9.23
N LEU A 466 11.37 0.52 -10.17
CA LEU A 466 11.61 1.95 -10.07
C LEU A 466 10.87 2.64 -11.21
N ALA A 467 9.88 3.46 -10.89
CA ALA A 467 9.23 4.32 -11.87
C ALA A 467 9.95 5.65 -11.94
N VAL A 468 10.37 6.06 -13.12
CA VAL A 468 11.16 7.28 -13.37
C VAL A 468 10.58 8.06 -14.53
N HIS A 469 10.90 9.36 -14.58
CA HIS A 469 10.62 10.26 -15.69
C HIS A 469 11.96 10.78 -16.26
N SER A 470 12.02 11.14 -17.53
CA SER A 470 13.21 11.81 -18.08
C SER A 470 13.32 13.26 -17.53
N ARG A 471 14.49 13.81 -17.23
CA ARG A 471 15.74 13.09 -16.99
C ARG A 471 15.82 12.60 -15.55
N SER A 472 16.26 11.37 -15.35
CA SER A 472 16.49 10.80 -14.03
C SER A 472 17.76 9.94 -14.04
N VAL A 473 18.64 10.14 -13.05
CA VAL A 473 19.82 9.31 -12.79
C VAL A 473 19.78 8.85 -11.35
N LEU A 474 19.68 7.53 -11.14
CA LEU A 474 19.68 6.92 -9.82
C LEU A 474 20.98 6.15 -9.63
N THR A 475 21.85 6.60 -8.74
CA THR A 475 23.14 5.96 -8.45
C THR A 475 23.07 5.16 -7.17
N TYR A 476 23.57 3.92 -7.21
CA TYR A 476 23.60 3.00 -6.07
C TYR A 476 25.03 2.61 -5.72
N ALA A 477 25.36 2.67 -4.43
CA ALA A 477 26.63 2.18 -3.91
C ALA A 477 26.56 0.65 -3.76
N LEU A 478 27.30 -0.08 -4.60
CA LEU A 478 27.37 -1.54 -4.60
C LEU A 478 28.63 -2.10 -3.94
N GLU A 479 29.63 -1.27 -3.67
CA GLU A 479 30.90 -1.58 -3.02
C GLU A 479 31.68 -2.74 -3.64
N GLY A 480 31.37 -3.10 -4.91
CA GLY A 480 31.98 -4.23 -5.59
C GLY A 480 31.51 -5.62 -5.13
N GLU A 481 30.46 -5.71 -4.33
CA GLU A 481 29.97 -6.97 -3.76
C GLU A 481 29.15 -7.81 -4.74
N TYR A 482 28.71 -7.23 -5.85
CA TYR A 482 27.79 -7.87 -6.78
C TYR A 482 28.50 -8.21 -8.09
N LYS A 483 28.02 -9.28 -8.74
CA LYS A 483 28.57 -9.78 -10.00
C LYS A 483 27.68 -9.49 -11.20
N THR A 484 26.37 -9.58 -11.04
CA THR A 484 25.42 -9.46 -12.16
C THR A 484 24.32 -8.47 -11.81
N PHE A 485 23.94 -7.65 -12.79
CA PHE A 485 22.73 -6.82 -12.74
C PHE A 485 21.73 -7.36 -13.75
N LYS A 486 20.46 -7.51 -13.33
CA LYS A 486 19.36 -7.91 -14.21
C LYS A 486 18.14 -7.01 -14.00
N CYS A 487 17.49 -6.62 -15.08
CA CYS A 487 16.18 -5.95 -15.03
C CYS A 487 15.44 -6.10 -16.36
N LEU A 488 14.17 -5.68 -16.37
CA LEU A 488 13.42 -5.42 -17.58
C LEU A 488 13.11 -3.92 -17.61
N VAL A 489 13.47 -3.20 -18.69
CA VAL A 489 13.19 -1.78 -18.83
C VAL A 489 12.14 -1.53 -19.90
N GLY A 490 11.16 -0.69 -19.62
CA GLY A 490 10.10 -0.37 -20.57
C GLY A 490 9.25 0.80 -20.09
N PHE A 491 8.28 1.19 -20.89
CA PHE A 491 7.39 2.30 -20.58
C PHE A 491 6.18 1.84 -19.78
N ASP A 492 5.77 2.69 -18.85
CA ASP A 492 4.47 2.59 -18.19
C ASP A 492 3.34 2.76 -19.22
N GLU A 493 2.23 2.06 -19.06
CA GLU A 493 1.08 2.13 -19.97
C GLU A 493 0.50 3.55 -20.10
N SER A 494 0.66 4.38 -19.08
CA SER A 494 0.24 5.78 -19.10
C SER A 494 1.05 6.64 -20.09
N ALA A 495 2.18 6.15 -20.62
CA ALA A 495 2.91 6.77 -21.72
C ALA A 495 2.16 6.70 -23.07
N ARG A 496 1.12 5.85 -23.16
CA ARG A 496 0.23 5.74 -24.34
C ARG A 496 0.95 5.59 -25.67
N GLY A 497 2.09 4.89 -25.68
CA GLY A 497 2.90 4.65 -26.86
C GLY A 497 3.62 5.88 -27.45
N ARG A 498 3.77 6.98 -26.70
CA ARG A 498 4.33 8.25 -27.22
C ARG A 498 5.68 8.65 -26.63
N GLY A 499 6.08 8.11 -25.49
CA GLY A 499 7.38 8.43 -24.87
C GLY A 499 8.56 7.98 -25.70
N ARG A 500 9.66 8.73 -25.66
CA ARG A 500 10.94 8.40 -26.31
C ARG A 500 12.08 8.86 -25.43
N VAL A 501 12.94 7.95 -25.02
CA VAL A 501 14.03 8.23 -24.08
C VAL A 501 15.35 7.62 -24.54
N VAL A 502 16.43 8.13 -24.01
CA VAL A 502 17.73 7.47 -24.01
C VAL A 502 17.88 6.74 -22.67
N CYS A 503 18.12 5.43 -22.76
CA CYS A 503 18.28 4.59 -21.57
C CYS A 503 19.73 4.12 -21.46
N ARG A 504 20.37 4.32 -20.27
CA ARG A 504 21.74 3.88 -20.02
C ARG A 504 21.87 3.20 -18.66
N VAL A 505 22.83 2.29 -18.57
CA VAL A 505 23.33 1.74 -17.31
C VAL A 505 24.83 2.00 -17.25
N LEU A 506 25.29 2.65 -16.18
CA LEU A 506 26.70 2.96 -16.00
C LEU A 506 27.26 2.27 -14.75
N GLY A 507 28.46 1.68 -14.88
CA GLY A 507 29.25 1.15 -13.75
C GLY A 507 30.49 2.00 -13.55
N ASP A 508 30.67 2.60 -12.37
CA ASP A 508 31.77 3.51 -12.04
C ASP A 508 31.95 4.63 -13.10
N GLY A 509 30.83 5.18 -13.59
CA GLY A 509 30.78 6.20 -14.62
C GLY A 509 31.02 5.70 -16.06
N LYS A 510 31.25 4.39 -16.27
CA LYS A 510 31.48 3.78 -17.57
C LYS A 510 30.19 3.18 -18.09
N GLU A 511 29.85 3.43 -19.34
CA GLU A 511 28.67 2.87 -19.97
C GLU A 511 28.79 1.34 -20.11
N LEU A 512 27.86 0.62 -19.52
CA LEU A 512 27.72 -0.83 -19.61
C LEU A 512 26.61 -1.23 -20.58
N PHE A 513 25.60 -0.38 -20.72
CA PHE A 513 24.47 -0.56 -21.62
C PHE A 513 23.95 0.80 -22.07
N ALA A 514 23.59 0.92 -23.33
CA ALA A 514 22.90 2.08 -23.89
C ALA A 514 21.87 1.67 -24.93
N GLU A 515 20.72 2.33 -24.89
CA GLU A 515 19.68 2.34 -25.92
C GLU A 515 19.36 3.79 -26.23
N GLY A 516 19.78 4.24 -27.41
CA GLY A 516 19.73 5.66 -27.79
C GLY A 516 18.34 6.18 -28.19
N ASP A 517 17.39 5.30 -28.47
CA ASP A 517 16.03 5.67 -28.89
C ASP A 517 15.01 4.61 -28.43
N MET A 518 14.83 4.46 -27.13
CA MET A 518 13.81 3.58 -26.58
C MET A 518 12.43 4.23 -26.73
N GLN A 519 11.49 3.54 -27.36
CA GLN A 519 10.16 4.06 -27.67
C GLN A 519 9.09 3.37 -26.86
N ALA A 520 8.05 4.11 -26.44
CA ALA A 520 6.93 3.59 -25.67
C ALA A 520 6.06 2.57 -26.43
N SER A 521 6.18 2.51 -27.75
CA SER A 521 5.52 1.50 -28.59
C SER A 521 6.29 0.18 -28.70
N ALA A 522 7.54 0.13 -28.23
CA ALA A 522 8.38 -1.06 -28.27
C ALA A 522 8.11 -1.97 -27.06
N GLU A 523 8.43 -3.24 -27.21
CA GLU A 523 8.42 -4.19 -26.11
C GLU A 523 9.49 -3.82 -25.05
N ALA A 524 9.21 -4.16 -23.80
CA ALA A 524 10.17 -3.96 -22.71
C ALA A 524 11.44 -4.80 -22.96
N LYS A 525 12.60 -4.20 -22.70
CA LYS A 525 13.92 -4.81 -22.97
C LYS A 525 14.49 -5.49 -21.75
N PRO A 526 14.88 -6.77 -21.83
CA PRO A 526 15.67 -7.42 -20.79
C PRO A 526 17.12 -6.89 -20.84
N ILE A 527 17.65 -6.60 -19.66
CA ILE A 527 19.04 -6.20 -19.46
C ILE A 527 19.69 -7.18 -18.50
N GLU A 528 20.81 -7.76 -18.89
CA GLU A 528 21.66 -8.58 -18.05
C GLU A 528 23.11 -8.18 -18.27
N LEU A 529 23.80 -7.71 -17.20
CA LEU A 529 25.15 -7.15 -17.29
C LEU A 529 26.06 -7.77 -16.24
N ASP A 530 27.32 -8.03 -16.62
CA ASP A 530 28.38 -8.30 -15.66
C ASP A 530 28.81 -6.98 -15.00
N ILE A 531 28.66 -6.91 -13.68
CA ILE A 531 29.03 -5.77 -12.84
C ILE A 531 30.07 -6.17 -11.77
N ALA A 532 30.84 -7.24 -12.02
CA ALA A 532 31.87 -7.68 -11.09
C ALA A 532 32.87 -6.55 -10.79
N GLY A 533 33.03 -6.21 -9.50
CA GLY A 533 33.91 -5.15 -9.04
C GLY A 533 33.39 -3.72 -9.19
N VAL A 534 32.21 -3.52 -9.78
CA VAL A 534 31.54 -2.19 -9.87
C VAL A 534 31.16 -1.69 -8.49
N LYS A 535 31.64 -0.50 -8.11
CA LYS A 535 31.36 0.12 -6.82
C LYS A 535 30.12 0.99 -6.85
N GLN A 536 29.85 1.63 -7.98
CA GLN A 536 28.69 2.49 -8.18
C GLN A 536 27.96 2.10 -9.46
N LEU A 537 26.68 1.80 -9.37
CA LEU A 537 25.82 1.51 -10.51
C LEU A 537 24.81 2.66 -10.67
N ALA A 538 24.79 3.29 -11.86
CA ALA A 538 23.83 4.32 -12.18
C ALA A 538 22.84 3.82 -13.23
N LEU A 539 21.55 4.05 -12.97
CA LEU A 539 20.45 3.85 -13.92
C LEU A 539 20.02 5.22 -14.43
N GLU A 540 20.20 5.45 -15.72
CA GLU A 540 19.90 6.74 -16.37
C GLU A 540 18.79 6.60 -17.39
N ILE A 541 17.80 7.48 -17.29
CA ILE A 541 16.82 7.77 -18.34
C ILE A 541 16.98 9.24 -18.71
N ASP A 542 17.40 9.51 -19.92
CA ASP A 542 17.64 10.85 -20.45
C ASP A 542 16.59 11.23 -21.50
N PHE A 543 16.52 12.51 -21.82
CA PHE A 543 15.62 13.03 -22.84
C PHE A 543 15.89 12.37 -24.20
N GLY A 544 14.81 11.95 -24.87
CA GLY A 544 14.83 11.46 -26.24
C GLY A 544 14.37 12.51 -27.24
N ALA A 545 14.00 12.06 -28.42
CA ALA A 545 13.54 12.94 -29.50
C ALA A 545 12.18 13.62 -29.26
N ALA A 546 11.45 13.20 -28.20
CA ALA A 546 10.17 13.79 -27.77
C ALA A 546 10.32 14.66 -26.50
N GLU A 547 11.55 15.06 -26.17
CA GLU A 547 11.92 15.85 -24.98
C GLU A 547 11.57 15.08 -23.70
N ASP A 548 10.62 15.55 -22.84
CA ASP A 548 10.13 14.81 -21.68
C ASP A 548 8.65 14.39 -21.77
N THR A 549 8.10 14.41 -23.00
CA THR A 549 6.67 14.18 -23.20
C THR A 549 6.30 12.72 -23.01
N LEU A 550 5.59 12.41 -21.90
CA LEU A 550 5.13 11.06 -21.54
C LEU A 550 6.26 10.04 -21.34
N ASP A 551 7.43 10.50 -20.97
CA ASP A 551 8.62 9.69 -20.73
C ASP A 551 8.56 8.96 -19.38
N ARG A 552 7.49 8.20 -19.16
CA ARG A 552 7.24 7.42 -17.96
C ARG A 552 7.81 6.03 -18.13
N VAL A 553 8.97 5.79 -17.54
CA VAL A 553 9.73 4.55 -17.68
C VAL A 553 9.72 3.75 -16.38
N ILE A 554 9.73 2.44 -16.50
CA ILE A 554 9.81 1.49 -15.40
C ILE A 554 11.06 0.64 -15.58
N TRP A 555 11.95 0.67 -14.58
CA TRP A 555 12.94 -0.37 -14.35
C TRP A 555 12.25 -1.46 -13.53
N ALA A 556 11.78 -2.51 -14.20
CA ALA A 556 11.06 -3.61 -13.56
C ALA A 556 12.04 -4.61 -12.97
N GLU A 557 11.84 -4.95 -11.71
CA GLU A 557 12.65 -5.90 -10.95
C GLU A 557 14.17 -5.69 -11.07
N PRO A 558 14.69 -4.46 -10.88
CA PRO A 558 16.11 -4.19 -10.99
C PRO A 558 16.86 -4.90 -9.86
N ARG A 559 17.53 -6.01 -10.20
CA ARG A 559 18.18 -6.94 -9.25
C ARG A 559 19.69 -6.95 -9.45
N VAL A 560 20.42 -7.01 -8.35
CA VAL A 560 21.85 -7.25 -8.32
C VAL A 560 22.14 -8.56 -7.59
N PHE A 561 23.00 -9.39 -8.15
CA PHE A 561 23.34 -10.73 -7.68
C PHE A 561 24.75 -10.73 -7.11
N ARG A 562 24.92 -11.20 -5.88
CA ARG A 562 26.23 -11.33 -5.23
C ARG A 562 27.04 -12.46 -5.90
N ALA A 563 28.36 -12.31 -5.93
CA ALA A 563 29.25 -13.43 -6.24
C ALA A 563 29.07 -14.53 -5.18
N GLU A 564 29.07 -15.79 -5.60
CA GLU A 564 29.10 -16.91 -4.65
C GLU A 564 30.31 -16.72 -3.71
N ARG A 565 30.05 -16.54 -2.43
CA ARG A 565 31.11 -16.63 -1.43
C ARG A 565 31.60 -18.07 -1.43
N ASN A 566 32.77 -18.31 -2.02
CA ASN A 566 33.50 -19.52 -1.74
C ASN A 566 33.64 -19.61 -0.20
N ARG A 567 32.83 -20.45 0.42
CA ARG A 567 33.08 -20.89 1.81
C ARG A 567 34.41 -21.64 1.78
N ARG A 568 35.52 -20.91 1.82
CA ARG A 568 36.77 -21.54 2.26
C ARG A 568 36.60 -21.81 3.73
N GLN A 569 36.73 -23.06 4.02
CA GLN A 569 36.74 -23.79 5.31
C GLN A 569 37.44 -23.05 6.43
#